data_d0be4d5221a5af8391975ef7661f6fb9
#
_entry.id   d0be4d5221a5af8391975ef7661f6fb9
#
_cell.length_a   1.000
_cell.length_b   1.000
_cell.length_c   1.000
_cell.angle_alpha   90.00
_cell.angle_beta   90.00
_cell.angle_gamma   90.00
#
_symmetry.space_group_name_H-M   'P 1'
#
loop_
_entity.id
_entity.type
_entity.pdbx_description
1 polymer ?
#
loop_
_entity_poly.entity_id
_entity_poly.type
_entity_poly.pdbx_seq_one_letter_code
_entity_poly.pdbx_strand_id
1 'polypeptide(L)'
;MTSFDPVARTRLHLAMAEALNPALKALISSNPDALAQAQAVAERAAHAPLTPLSGLTVSLKDNIDTAGWTTTMGSAFFRDHVPVADAPVTTRLRAAGAVIIGKANLHEFAFGGTTQNPHHGLGGNPWNADAIPGGSSGGSGSSVAARMCDISLGTDTGGSIRIPAALNGVAGLRPTHGCVPNTGCFPVLSLIHI
;
A
#
# COMPACT_ATOMS: atom_id res chain seq x y z
N MET A 1 12.59 14.51 -20.62
CA MET A 1 12.09 13.15 -20.25
C MET A 1 12.98 12.65 -19.13
N THR A 2 12.45 12.43 -17.94
CA THR A 2 13.20 11.78 -16.85
C THR A 2 13.59 10.38 -17.32
N SER A 3 14.88 10.03 -17.23
CA SER A 3 15.39 8.71 -17.60
C SER A 3 14.65 7.64 -16.77
N PHE A 4 14.30 6.51 -17.39
CA PHE A 4 13.76 5.35 -16.68
C PHE A 4 14.85 4.81 -15.74
N ASP A 5 14.67 5.02 -14.44
CA ASP A 5 15.57 4.53 -13.40
C ASP A 5 14.75 4.05 -12.19
N PRO A 6 14.32 2.78 -12.19
CA PRO A 6 13.56 2.22 -11.10
C PRO A 6 14.32 2.14 -9.79
N VAL A 7 15.66 2.02 -9.84
CA VAL A 7 16.49 1.94 -8.63
C VAL A 7 16.58 3.29 -7.95
N ALA A 8 16.85 4.36 -8.71
CA ALA A 8 16.89 5.72 -8.16
C ALA A 8 15.52 6.13 -7.60
N ARG A 9 14.43 5.81 -8.33
CA ARG A 9 13.05 6.05 -7.86
C ARG A 9 12.77 5.34 -6.54
N THR A 10 13.08 4.05 -6.45
CA THR A 10 12.86 3.26 -5.24
C THR A 10 13.68 3.79 -4.07
N ARG A 11 14.95 4.15 -4.28
CA ARG A 11 15.77 4.79 -3.23
C ARG A 11 15.16 6.09 -2.72
N LEU A 12 14.66 6.94 -3.62
CA LEU A 12 14.02 8.19 -3.23
C LEU A 12 12.81 7.91 -2.32
N HIS A 13 11.92 6.99 -2.71
CA HIS A 13 10.71 6.69 -1.94
C HIS A 13 11.01 6.00 -0.61
N LEU A 14 12.01 5.13 -0.54
CA LEU A 14 12.47 4.55 0.72
C LEU A 14 13.06 5.62 1.66
N ALA A 15 13.84 6.56 1.14
CA ALA A 15 14.35 7.68 1.93
C ALA A 15 13.23 8.59 2.44
N MET A 16 12.20 8.85 1.63
CA MET A 16 11.00 9.57 2.06
C MET A 16 10.25 8.81 3.16
N ALA A 17 10.12 7.48 3.02
CA ALA A 17 9.51 6.65 4.04
C ALA A 17 10.32 6.67 5.34
N GLU A 18 11.65 6.55 5.28
CA GLU A 18 12.52 6.62 6.45
C GLU A 18 12.37 7.96 7.18
N ALA A 19 12.35 9.07 6.44
CA ALA A 19 12.28 10.41 7.01
C ALA A 19 10.90 10.75 7.62
N LEU A 20 9.81 10.35 6.97
CA LEU A 20 8.46 10.83 7.30
C LEU A 20 7.60 9.79 8.05
N ASN A 21 7.85 8.50 7.87
CA ASN A 21 7.04 7.47 8.49
C ASN A 21 7.07 7.45 10.04
N PRO A 22 8.17 7.86 10.72
CA PRO A 22 8.15 7.97 12.17
C PRO A 22 7.06 8.90 12.70
N ALA A 23 6.73 9.97 11.98
CA ALA A 23 5.66 10.90 12.33
C ALA A 23 4.30 10.49 11.76
N LEU A 24 4.26 10.03 10.51
CA LEU A 24 3.01 9.77 9.79
C LEU A 24 2.43 8.38 10.06
N LYS A 25 3.22 7.41 10.50
CA LYS A 25 2.77 6.02 10.68
C LYS A 25 1.97 5.49 9.48
N ALA A 26 2.39 5.92 8.27
CA ALA A 26 1.72 5.57 7.02
C ALA A 26 2.02 4.12 6.60
N LEU A 27 3.21 3.63 6.92
CA LEU A 27 3.61 2.23 6.67
C LEU A 27 3.81 1.50 7.99
N ILE A 28 3.29 0.27 8.08
CA ILE A 28 3.52 -0.66 9.19
C ILE A 28 4.89 -1.31 9.06
N SER A 29 5.25 -1.69 7.82
CA SER A 29 6.55 -2.30 7.53
C SER A 29 7.03 -1.92 6.14
N SER A 30 8.35 -1.80 5.97
CA SER A 30 9.01 -1.59 4.68
C SER A 30 9.52 -2.91 4.12
N ASN A 31 9.56 -3.01 2.79
CA ASN A 31 10.07 -4.19 2.11
C ASN A 31 11.60 -4.18 2.08
N PRO A 32 12.29 -5.12 2.74
CA PRO A 32 13.74 -5.20 2.69
C PRO A 32 14.28 -5.48 1.28
N ASP A 33 13.48 -6.12 0.43
CA ASP A 33 13.87 -6.54 -0.92
C ASP A 33 13.49 -5.50 -1.99
N ALA A 34 12.97 -4.32 -1.63
CA ALA A 34 12.49 -3.33 -2.60
C ALA A 34 13.56 -2.92 -3.61
N LEU A 35 14.80 -2.69 -3.16
CA LEU A 35 15.91 -2.34 -4.06
C LEU A 35 16.29 -3.49 -4.99
N ALA A 36 16.31 -4.73 -4.50
CA ALA A 36 16.56 -5.91 -5.32
C ALA A 36 15.46 -6.09 -6.39
N GLN A 37 14.19 -5.85 -6.03
CA GLN A 37 13.08 -5.85 -6.98
C GLN A 37 13.27 -4.76 -8.05
N ALA A 38 13.68 -3.56 -7.67
CA ALA A 38 13.93 -2.47 -8.61
C ALA A 38 15.09 -2.79 -9.56
N GLN A 39 16.16 -3.40 -9.07
CA GLN A 39 17.28 -3.86 -9.89
C GLN A 39 16.84 -4.91 -10.91
N ALA A 40 16.08 -5.92 -10.49
CA ALA A 40 15.54 -6.93 -11.40
C ALA A 40 14.63 -6.34 -12.49
N VAL A 41 13.86 -5.28 -12.17
CA VAL A 41 13.07 -4.54 -13.17
C VAL A 41 13.99 -3.79 -14.15
N ALA A 42 15.06 -3.15 -13.68
CA ALA A 42 16.03 -2.45 -14.54
C ALA A 42 16.75 -3.41 -15.49
N GLU A 43 17.20 -4.56 -14.97
CA GLU A 43 17.86 -5.61 -15.76
C GLU A 43 16.92 -6.16 -16.84
N ARG A 44 15.68 -6.48 -16.48
CA ARG A 44 14.68 -6.94 -17.45
C ARG A 44 14.42 -5.90 -18.55
N ALA A 45 14.35 -4.63 -18.19
CA ALA A 45 14.11 -3.54 -19.14
C ALA A 45 15.22 -3.35 -20.18
N ALA A 46 16.43 -3.83 -19.89
CA ALA A 46 17.54 -3.82 -20.86
C ALA A 46 17.36 -4.88 -21.98
N HIS A 47 16.52 -5.89 -21.77
CA HIS A 47 16.38 -7.04 -22.66
C HIS A 47 14.95 -7.32 -23.13
N ALA A 48 13.96 -6.62 -22.57
CA ALA A 48 12.54 -6.82 -22.87
C ALA A 48 11.76 -5.50 -22.79
N PRO A 49 10.62 -5.37 -23.50
CA PRO A 49 9.75 -4.20 -23.39
C PRO A 49 9.28 -3.96 -21.95
N LEU A 50 9.12 -2.68 -21.60
CA LEU A 50 8.54 -2.27 -20.33
C LEU A 50 7.10 -2.78 -20.20
N THR A 51 6.76 -3.27 -19.02
CA THR A 51 5.39 -3.59 -18.64
C THR A 51 4.70 -2.34 -18.06
N PRO A 52 3.35 -2.30 -17.96
CA PRO A 52 2.61 -1.07 -17.62
C PRO A 52 3.03 -0.36 -16.33
N LEU A 53 3.52 -1.11 -15.33
CA LEU A 53 3.93 -0.56 -14.04
C LEU A 53 5.44 -0.69 -13.79
N SER A 54 6.24 -0.93 -14.84
CA SER A 54 7.69 -1.13 -14.68
C SER A 54 8.34 -0.02 -13.87
N GLY A 55 8.88 -0.39 -12.70
CA GLY A 55 9.62 0.49 -11.81
C GLY A 55 8.78 1.50 -11.03
N LEU A 56 7.45 1.49 -11.15
CA LEU A 56 6.60 2.25 -10.25
C LEU A 56 6.58 1.58 -8.87
N THR A 57 6.68 2.37 -7.83
CA THR A 57 6.64 1.87 -6.46
C THR A 57 5.22 1.82 -5.93
N VAL A 58 4.89 0.75 -5.20
CA VAL A 58 3.55 0.51 -4.69
C VAL A 58 3.59 0.17 -3.21
N SER A 59 2.74 0.79 -2.40
CA SER A 59 2.42 0.27 -1.06
C SER A 59 1.13 -0.54 -1.10
N LEU A 60 1.04 -1.57 -0.26
CA LEU A 60 -0.15 -2.42 -0.14
C LEU A 60 -0.77 -2.22 1.24
N LYS A 61 -2.06 -1.94 1.31
CA LYS A 61 -2.77 -1.94 2.59
C LYS A 61 -2.56 -3.27 3.30
N ASP A 62 -2.31 -3.22 4.61
CA ASP A 62 -1.91 -4.42 5.36
C ASP A 62 -3.05 -5.39 5.69
N ASN A 63 -4.09 -5.40 4.87
CA ASN A 63 -5.10 -6.44 4.78
C ASN A 63 -5.07 -7.18 3.41
N ILE A 64 -4.01 -6.97 2.62
CA ILE A 64 -3.79 -7.61 1.32
C ILE A 64 -2.62 -8.56 1.46
N ASP A 65 -2.84 -9.83 1.20
CA ASP A 65 -1.87 -10.89 1.37
C ASP A 65 -0.66 -10.71 0.45
N THR A 66 0.51 -10.89 1.06
CA THR A 66 1.81 -10.86 0.39
C THR A 66 2.60 -12.06 0.89
N ALA A 67 2.89 -13.00 0.00
CA ALA A 67 3.57 -14.26 0.37
C ALA A 67 4.89 -14.00 1.10
N GLY A 68 5.09 -14.70 2.21
CA GLY A 68 6.31 -14.60 3.01
C GLY A 68 6.46 -13.30 3.81
N TRP A 69 5.47 -12.40 3.76
CA TRP A 69 5.51 -11.13 4.47
C TRP A 69 4.26 -10.94 5.34
N THR A 70 4.46 -10.64 6.61
CA THR A 70 3.39 -10.49 7.60
C THR A 70 2.28 -9.57 7.09
N THR A 71 1.03 -10.02 7.25
CA THR A 71 -0.20 -9.28 6.94
C THR A 71 -1.07 -9.25 8.19
N THR A 72 -1.06 -8.12 8.92
CA THR A 72 -1.59 -8.03 10.28
C THR A 72 -3.05 -7.63 10.39
N MET A 73 -3.69 -7.20 9.31
CA MET A 73 -5.02 -6.56 9.35
C MET A 73 -5.06 -5.32 10.25
N GLY A 74 -3.89 -4.74 10.56
CA GLY A 74 -3.75 -3.66 11.53
C GLY A 74 -3.98 -4.09 12.97
N SER A 75 -3.93 -5.38 13.29
CA SER A 75 -4.26 -5.93 14.62
C SER A 75 -3.11 -6.75 15.21
N ALA A 76 -2.93 -6.64 16.51
CA ALA A 76 -2.02 -7.51 17.24
C ALA A 76 -2.43 -9.00 17.20
N PHE A 77 -3.71 -9.29 16.92
CA PHE A 77 -4.21 -10.66 16.80
C PHE A 77 -3.54 -11.41 15.63
N PHE A 78 -3.26 -10.72 14.53
CA PHE A 78 -2.63 -11.30 13.34
C PHE A 78 -1.14 -10.92 13.19
N ARG A 79 -0.48 -10.46 14.24
CA ARG A 79 0.93 -10.02 14.19
C ARG A 79 1.91 -11.07 13.63
N ASP A 80 1.58 -12.35 13.78
CA ASP A 80 2.41 -13.47 13.33
C ASP A 80 1.83 -14.17 12.08
N HIS A 81 0.78 -13.59 11.47
CA HIS A 81 0.18 -14.15 10.27
C HIS A 81 1.02 -13.84 9.04
N VAL A 82 1.62 -14.87 8.46
CA VAL A 82 2.42 -14.80 7.23
C VAL A 82 1.70 -15.60 6.14
N PRO A 83 1.11 -14.94 5.14
CA PRO A 83 0.46 -15.62 4.02
C PRO A 83 1.44 -16.51 3.26
N VAL A 84 0.96 -17.69 2.83
CA VAL A 84 1.75 -18.63 2.02
C VAL A 84 1.70 -18.31 0.52
N ALA A 85 0.76 -17.44 0.11
CA ALA A 85 0.57 -17.03 -1.28
C ALA A 85 0.26 -15.53 -1.36
N ASP A 86 0.65 -14.90 -2.47
CA ASP A 86 0.23 -13.54 -2.80
C ASP A 86 -1.28 -13.51 -3.11
N ALA A 87 -1.96 -12.46 -2.71
CA ALA A 87 -3.26 -12.14 -3.27
C ALA A 87 -3.15 -11.97 -4.80
N PRO A 88 -4.17 -12.32 -5.60
CA PRO A 88 -4.13 -12.15 -7.06
C PRO A 88 -3.76 -10.73 -7.50
N VAL A 89 -4.17 -9.71 -6.75
CA VAL A 89 -3.80 -8.32 -7.02
C VAL A 89 -2.30 -8.08 -6.80
N THR A 90 -1.70 -8.65 -5.75
CA THR A 90 -0.26 -8.60 -5.47
C THR A 90 0.53 -9.27 -6.60
N THR A 91 0.11 -10.47 -7.02
CA THR A 91 0.70 -11.20 -8.14
C THR A 91 0.65 -10.38 -9.43
N ARG A 92 -0.48 -9.74 -9.73
CA ARG A 92 -0.64 -8.90 -10.93
C ARG A 92 0.24 -7.67 -10.91
N LEU A 93 0.38 -7.00 -9.76
CA LEU A 93 1.29 -5.85 -9.60
C LEU A 93 2.74 -6.25 -9.87
N ARG A 94 3.21 -7.36 -9.29
CA ARG A 94 4.55 -7.91 -9.55
C ARG A 94 4.76 -8.24 -11.04
N ALA A 95 3.80 -8.93 -11.65
CA ALA A 95 3.85 -9.28 -13.08
C ALA A 95 3.87 -8.04 -13.98
N ALA A 96 3.17 -6.97 -13.57
CA ALA A 96 3.19 -5.68 -14.25
C ALA A 96 4.48 -4.86 -14.02
N GLY A 97 5.41 -5.37 -13.22
CA GLY A 97 6.72 -4.74 -12.97
C GLY A 97 6.74 -3.70 -11.86
N ALA A 98 5.71 -3.65 -11.03
CA ALA A 98 5.70 -2.77 -9.86
C ALA A 98 6.70 -3.24 -8.80
N VAL A 99 7.26 -2.30 -8.07
CA VAL A 99 8.14 -2.52 -6.92
C VAL A 99 7.33 -2.29 -5.65
N ILE A 100 7.10 -3.35 -4.87
CA ILE A 100 6.36 -3.23 -3.62
C ILE A 100 7.30 -2.73 -2.54
N ILE A 101 7.00 -1.56 -1.94
CA ILE A 101 7.89 -0.90 -0.98
C ILE A 101 7.48 -1.06 0.48
N GLY A 102 6.22 -1.37 0.76
CA GLY A 102 5.76 -1.43 2.14
C GLY A 102 4.32 -1.90 2.29
N LYS A 103 3.97 -2.26 3.53
CA LYS A 103 2.61 -2.55 3.97
C LYS A 103 2.04 -1.29 4.64
N ALA A 104 0.95 -0.76 4.08
CA ALA A 104 0.34 0.49 4.52
C ALA A 104 -0.55 0.29 5.75
N ASN A 105 -0.47 1.24 6.70
CA ASN A 105 -1.28 1.26 7.91
C ASN A 105 -2.77 1.43 7.59
N LEU A 106 -3.60 0.88 8.46
CA LEU A 106 -5.05 0.88 8.29
C LEU A 106 -5.75 1.00 9.65
N HIS A 107 -7.01 1.38 9.64
CA HIS A 107 -7.86 1.15 10.80
C HIS A 107 -7.96 -0.35 11.07
N GLU A 108 -7.83 -0.76 12.33
CA GLU A 108 -7.84 -2.17 12.71
C GLU A 108 -9.01 -2.92 12.06
N PHE A 109 -8.74 -4.10 11.48
CA PHE A 109 -9.69 -4.92 10.71
C PHE A 109 -10.36 -4.17 9.53
N ALA A 110 -9.77 -3.07 9.05
CA ALA A 110 -10.35 -2.17 8.06
C ALA A 110 -11.74 -1.62 8.46
N PHE A 111 -12.08 -1.63 9.74
CA PHE A 111 -13.38 -1.24 10.27
C PHE A 111 -13.35 0.11 10.99
N GLY A 112 -13.30 1.20 10.23
CA GLY A 112 -13.31 2.57 10.73
C GLY A 112 -12.78 3.57 9.72
N GLY A 113 -13.11 4.84 9.91
CA GLY A 113 -12.86 5.93 8.95
C GLY A 113 -11.65 6.81 9.28
N THR A 114 -10.79 6.47 10.25
CA THR A 114 -9.80 7.40 10.79
C THR A 114 -8.35 6.92 10.73
N THR A 115 -8.10 5.63 10.62
CA THR A 115 -6.77 4.99 10.74
C THR A 115 -6.08 5.30 12.07
N GLN A 116 -6.88 5.45 13.15
CA GLN A 116 -6.37 5.55 14.51
C GLN A 116 -6.09 4.12 15.02
N ASN A 117 -4.92 3.60 14.66
CA ASN A 117 -4.56 2.22 14.96
C ASN A 117 -3.80 2.13 16.29
N PRO A 118 -4.32 1.38 17.29
CA PRO A 118 -3.68 1.28 18.61
C PRO A 118 -2.42 0.43 18.62
N HIS A 119 -2.23 -0.45 17.62
CA HIS A 119 -1.13 -1.41 17.57
C HIS A 119 0.06 -0.93 16.73
N HIS A 120 -0.23 -0.20 15.64
CA HIS A 120 0.76 0.26 14.67
C HIS A 120 0.96 1.77 14.67
N GLY A 121 0.28 2.47 15.58
CA GLY A 121 0.34 3.92 15.75
C GLY A 121 -0.75 4.65 14.98
N LEU A 122 -1.03 5.85 15.47
CA LEU A 122 -2.05 6.72 14.91
C LEU A 122 -1.60 7.23 13.55
N GLY A 123 -2.36 6.93 12.50
CA GLY A 123 -2.07 7.43 11.15
C GLY A 123 -2.15 8.95 11.11
N GLY A 124 -1.15 9.58 10.50
CA GLY A 124 -1.06 11.04 10.34
C GLY A 124 -1.40 11.50 8.92
N ASN A 125 -1.87 12.74 8.81
CA ASN A 125 -2.09 13.41 7.55
C ASN A 125 -0.84 14.27 7.21
N PRO A 126 -0.21 14.08 6.03
CA PRO A 126 1.04 14.79 5.70
C PRO A 126 0.87 16.31 5.53
N TRP A 127 -0.36 16.80 5.35
CA TRP A 127 -0.65 18.24 5.20
C TRP A 127 -0.91 18.94 6.52
N ASN A 128 -1.38 18.19 7.53
CA ASN A 128 -1.71 18.73 8.83
C ASN A 128 -1.56 17.65 9.91
N ALA A 129 -0.61 17.81 10.81
CA ALA A 129 -0.31 16.86 11.87
C ALA A 129 -1.49 16.63 12.85
N ASP A 130 -2.40 17.61 12.97
CA ASP A 130 -3.58 17.53 13.83
C ASP A 130 -4.79 16.87 13.14
N ALA A 131 -4.66 16.57 11.85
CA ALA A 131 -5.73 15.96 11.06
C ALA A 131 -5.52 14.45 10.87
N ILE A 132 -6.62 13.72 10.81
CA ILE A 132 -6.60 12.30 10.45
C ILE A 132 -6.31 12.11 8.94
N PRO A 133 -5.69 11.01 8.53
CA PRO A 133 -5.52 10.70 7.11
C PRO A 133 -6.78 10.10 6.48
N GLY A 134 -7.87 9.96 7.26
CA GLY A 134 -9.03 9.17 6.86
C GLY A 134 -8.78 7.68 7.04
N GLY A 135 -9.73 6.87 6.59
CA GLY A 135 -9.68 5.41 6.74
C GLY A 135 -10.77 4.68 5.94
N SER A 136 -10.66 3.38 5.98
CA SER A 136 -9.71 2.53 6.69
C SER A 136 -8.32 2.42 6.01
N SER A 137 -8.12 2.90 4.79
CA SER A 137 -6.84 2.89 4.07
C SER A 137 -6.07 4.20 4.23
N GLY A 138 -5.99 4.75 5.46
CA GLY A 138 -5.35 6.05 5.71
C GLY A 138 -3.86 6.04 5.41
N GLY A 139 -3.16 4.97 5.77
CA GLY A 139 -1.75 4.80 5.43
C GLY A 139 -1.50 4.77 3.92
N SER A 140 -2.44 4.22 3.14
CA SER A 140 -2.38 4.25 1.67
C SER A 140 -2.46 5.69 1.14
N GLY A 141 -3.44 6.47 1.59
CA GLY A 141 -3.57 7.87 1.20
C GLY A 141 -2.38 8.71 1.63
N SER A 142 -1.97 8.58 2.89
CA SER A 142 -0.85 9.31 3.48
C SER A 142 0.49 8.98 2.79
N SER A 143 0.77 7.69 2.48
CA SER A 143 2.02 7.29 1.83
C SER A 143 2.17 7.87 0.42
N VAL A 144 1.08 7.94 -0.35
CA VAL A 144 1.07 8.56 -1.68
C VAL A 144 1.25 10.08 -1.57
N ALA A 145 0.49 10.74 -0.71
CA ALA A 145 0.58 12.20 -0.50
C ALA A 145 1.97 12.63 -0.01
N ALA A 146 2.59 11.83 0.86
CA ALA A 146 3.94 12.05 1.38
C ALA A 146 5.05 11.58 0.41
N ARG A 147 4.72 11.14 -0.80
CA ARG A 147 5.67 10.63 -1.80
C ARG A 147 6.55 9.49 -1.28
N MET A 148 6.00 8.64 -0.43
CA MET A 148 6.67 7.40 -0.03
C MET A 148 6.48 6.29 -1.08
N CYS A 149 5.54 6.48 -2.01
CA CYS A 149 5.29 5.61 -3.16
C CYS A 149 4.57 6.38 -4.27
N ASP A 150 4.59 5.84 -5.49
CA ASP A 150 3.83 6.39 -6.62
C ASP A 150 2.33 6.06 -6.50
N ILE A 151 2.02 4.85 -6.06
CA ILE A 151 0.67 4.29 -6.02
C ILE A 151 0.50 3.52 -4.71
N SER A 152 -0.73 3.44 -4.23
CA SER A 152 -1.07 2.54 -3.12
C SER A 152 -2.34 1.76 -3.43
N LEU A 153 -2.34 0.47 -3.08
CA LEU A 153 -3.52 -0.36 -3.16
C LEU A 153 -4.20 -0.42 -1.80
N GLY A 154 -5.44 0.04 -1.74
CA GLY A 154 -6.32 -0.03 -0.57
C GLY A 154 -7.50 -0.97 -0.78
N THR A 155 -8.41 -1.01 0.18
CA THR A 155 -9.71 -1.68 0.10
C THR A 155 -10.82 -0.71 0.46
N ASP A 156 -11.99 -0.81 -0.19
CA ASP A 156 -13.10 0.12 0.00
C ASP A 156 -14.44 -0.62 0.04
N THR A 157 -15.02 -0.75 1.20
CA THR A 157 -16.38 -1.26 1.39
C THR A 157 -17.37 -0.09 1.42
N GLY A 158 -17.18 0.87 2.32
CA GLY A 158 -18.07 2.01 2.53
C GLY A 158 -17.45 3.38 2.23
N GLY A 159 -16.22 3.44 1.65
CA GLY A 159 -15.50 4.70 1.41
C GLY A 159 -14.01 4.63 1.72
N SER A 160 -13.51 3.45 2.11
CA SER A 160 -12.17 3.30 2.70
C SER A 160 -10.98 3.51 1.74
N ILE A 161 -11.20 3.79 0.46
CA ILE A 161 -10.21 4.38 -0.47
C ILE A 161 -10.55 5.85 -0.69
N ARG A 162 -11.82 6.17 -0.95
CA ARG A 162 -12.26 7.50 -1.34
C ARG A 162 -12.13 8.53 -0.21
N ILE A 163 -12.43 8.13 1.03
CA ILE A 163 -12.26 8.98 2.21
C ILE A 163 -10.79 9.39 2.40
N PRO A 164 -9.81 8.45 2.53
CA PRO A 164 -8.43 8.85 2.67
C PRO A 164 -7.88 9.57 1.43
N ALA A 165 -8.32 9.24 0.22
CA ALA A 165 -7.92 9.97 -0.97
C ALA A 165 -8.34 11.45 -0.90
N ALA A 166 -9.57 11.72 -0.51
CA ALA A 166 -10.09 13.09 -0.34
C ALA A 166 -9.34 13.87 0.74
N LEU A 167 -9.10 13.25 1.91
CA LEU A 167 -8.45 13.92 3.04
C LEU A 167 -6.94 14.13 2.84
N ASN A 168 -6.29 13.32 2.00
CA ASN A 168 -4.86 13.47 1.69
C ASN A 168 -4.62 14.20 0.34
N GLY A 169 -5.67 14.63 -0.36
CA GLY A 169 -5.53 15.38 -1.62
C GLY A 169 -4.93 14.55 -2.77
N VAL A 170 -5.23 13.26 -2.82
CA VAL A 170 -4.77 12.34 -3.88
C VAL A 170 -5.95 11.76 -4.65
N ALA A 171 -5.69 11.27 -5.86
CA ALA A 171 -6.71 10.57 -6.63
C ALA A 171 -7.03 9.20 -6.00
N GLY A 172 -8.31 8.89 -5.82
CA GLY A 172 -8.79 7.61 -5.32
C GLY A 172 -9.84 7.00 -6.24
N LEU A 173 -9.64 5.75 -6.64
CA LEU A 173 -10.55 5.02 -7.50
C LEU A 173 -11.05 3.75 -6.80
N ARG A 174 -12.36 3.61 -6.69
CA ARG A 174 -13.04 2.36 -6.37
C ARG A 174 -13.72 1.86 -7.64
N PRO A 175 -13.19 0.82 -8.31
CA PRO A 175 -13.80 0.28 -9.52
C PRO A 175 -15.13 -0.43 -9.21
N THR A 176 -15.86 -0.77 -10.26
CA THR A 176 -17.06 -1.61 -10.16
C THR A 176 -16.74 -2.93 -9.45
N HIS A 177 -17.64 -3.37 -8.58
CA HIS A 177 -17.49 -4.64 -7.88
C HIS A 177 -17.25 -5.79 -8.86
N GLY A 178 -16.28 -6.66 -8.54
CA GLY A 178 -15.90 -7.79 -9.41
C GLY A 178 -14.85 -7.48 -10.50
N CYS A 179 -14.58 -6.19 -10.83
CA CYS A 179 -13.52 -5.86 -11.78
C CYS A 179 -12.10 -6.19 -11.25
N VAL A 180 -11.93 -6.11 -9.94
CA VAL A 180 -10.68 -6.46 -9.26
C VAL A 180 -10.98 -7.58 -8.27
N PRO A 181 -10.23 -8.71 -8.30
CA PRO A 181 -10.48 -9.82 -7.38
C PRO A 181 -10.17 -9.42 -5.93
N ASN A 182 -11.02 -9.85 -5.00
CA ASN A 182 -10.86 -9.65 -3.56
C ASN A 182 -10.21 -10.84 -2.83
N THR A 183 -9.94 -11.92 -3.53
CA THR A 183 -9.24 -13.09 -2.95
C THR A 183 -7.91 -12.67 -2.35
N GLY A 184 -7.59 -13.15 -1.14
CA GLY A 184 -6.38 -12.73 -0.42
C GLY A 184 -6.42 -11.30 0.12
N CYS A 185 -7.59 -10.64 0.04
CA CYS A 185 -7.86 -9.43 0.79
C CYS A 185 -8.77 -9.80 1.97
N PHE A 186 -8.37 -9.46 3.19
CA PHE A 186 -9.20 -9.78 4.36
C PHE A 186 -10.55 -9.07 4.27
N PRO A 187 -11.67 -9.81 4.27
CA PRO A 187 -13.00 -9.24 4.07
C PRO A 187 -13.54 -8.61 5.35
N VAL A 188 -13.95 -7.35 5.30
CA VAL A 188 -14.61 -6.68 6.44
C VAL A 188 -16.12 -6.95 6.46
N LEU A 189 -16.74 -6.97 5.30
CA LEU A 189 -18.20 -7.07 5.16
C LEU A 189 -18.64 -7.89 3.92
N SER A 190 -17.83 -8.81 3.43
CA SER A 190 -18.26 -9.64 2.29
C SER A 190 -19.42 -10.58 2.62
N LEU A 191 -19.79 -10.69 3.90
CA LEU A 191 -20.96 -11.47 4.35
C LEU A 191 -22.29 -10.70 4.22
N ILE A 192 -22.26 -9.39 3.92
CA ILE A 192 -23.50 -8.58 3.78
C ILE A 192 -23.99 -8.54 2.32
N HIS A 193 -23.22 -9.09 1.39
CA HIS A 193 -23.53 -9.08 -0.04
C HIS A 193 -23.73 -10.50 -0.60
N ILE A 194 -24.31 -11.37 0.21
CA ILE A 194 -24.85 -12.64 -0.24
C ILE A 194 -26.24 -12.42 -0.83
#